data_f7dd769184a9aa5fc8a935ed03106603
#
_entry.id   f7dd769184a9aa5fc8a935ed03106603
#
_cell.length_a   1.000
_cell.length_b   1.000
_cell.length_c   1.000
_cell.angle_alpha   90.00
_cell.angle_beta   90.00
_cell.angle_gamma   90.00
#
_symmetry.space_group_name_H-M   'P 1'
#
loop_
_entity.id
_entity.type
_entity.pdbx_description
1 polymer ?
#
loop_
_entity_poly.entity_id
_entity_poly.type
_entity_poly.pdbx_seq_one_letter_code
_entity_poly.pdbx_strand_id
1 'polypeptide(L)'
;MGLATAGMALAPGELLAAKKKQQPAPAPKNEKVRIAYIGIGNRGQQNIDEFAKTNMVDVVALCDVDLQGKQCEKALKMYPNAKRFTDFRKLFDEYSDKFDAVAVSVPDHTHFFVCMAAMKHGKHVYCEKPLIRTFQEGEILIEMANRHPELATQVGNQGHSEANYFQFKAWQEAGIIKDVTKVVAHMNNDRRWHKYDWNMTKMPEGDPIPEGMDYDTWHGGIRYHNFSKLYHQGDWRSWYDFGMGALGDWGAHLLDTVHEFLNLGLPYEINMKYAKNHNEFFYPFSSTIEFRFGARGNMPPCDVIWYDGVDNQPPLPEGYGESKLADGIPASGQGEYTKLKLNPGKIIYGRDLTFKGASHGSTLEIIPAEKAKEMEGKLPQVPKSPSNHYVNFLRACKGEEKTRSPFQIAGVLCQVFCLGVIAQRLNTQLFFDPRTKKFTNNEFANAMLSGMPPRRGWEEFYKID
;
A
#
# COMPACT_ATOMS: atom_id res chain seq x y z
N MET A 1 -37.21 15.58 -40.95
CA MET A 1 -35.91 16.22 -40.87
C MET A 1 -35.59 16.43 -39.41
N GLY A 2 -34.82 15.55 -38.82
CA GLY A 2 -34.38 15.63 -37.42
C GLY A 2 -32.88 15.57 -37.43
N LEU A 3 -32.22 16.66 -37.08
CA LEU A 3 -30.75 16.72 -36.90
C LEU A 3 -30.38 16.01 -35.60
N ALA A 4 -29.68 14.92 -35.73
CA ALA A 4 -28.98 14.28 -34.63
C ALA A 4 -27.64 15.02 -34.42
N THR A 5 -27.50 15.73 -33.31
CA THR A 5 -26.21 16.26 -32.85
C THR A 5 -25.40 15.12 -32.25
N ALA A 6 -24.46 14.61 -33.03
CA ALA A 6 -23.45 13.67 -32.51
C ALA A 6 -22.48 14.48 -31.63
N GLY A 7 -22.59 14.27 -30.31
CA GLY A 7 -21.56 14.71 -29.38
C GLY A 7 -20.31 13.88 -29.61
N MET A 8 -19.27 14.47 -30.18
CA MET A 8 -17.93 13.88 -30.21
C MET A 8 -17.40 13.84 -28.79
N ALA A 9 -17.42 12.65 -28.18
CA ALA A 9 -16.63 12.37 -26.99
C ALA A 9 -15.15 12.32 -27.45
N LEU A 10 -14.35 13.29 -27.04
CA LEU A 10 -12.91 13.30 -27.25
C LEU A 10 -12.30 12.02 -26.60
N ALA A 11 -11.46 11.34 -27.36
CA ALA A 11 -10.78 10.14 -26.86
C ALA A 11 -9.86 10.52 -25.68
N PRO A 12 -9.80 9.73 -24.59
CA PRO A 12 -8.98 10.02 -23.40
C PRO A 12 -7.47 10.21 -23.69
N GLY A 13 -6.97 9.76 -24.82
CA GLY A 13 -5.55 9.88 -25.21
C GLY A 13 -5.09 11.28 -25.63
N GLU A 14 -6.00 12.19 -25.99
CA GLU A 14 -5.63 13.57 -26.35
C GLU A 14 -5.40 14.48 -25.12
N LEU A 15 -5.91 14.05 -23.94
CA LEU A 15 -5.82 14.81 -22.69
C LEU A 15 -4.43 14.79 -22.05
N LEU A 16 -3.56 13.83 -22.40
CA LEU A 16 -2.22 13.69 -21.80
C LEU A 16 -1.07 14.23 -22.68
N ALA A 17 -1.35 14.82 -23.85
CA ALA A 17 -0.36 15.54 -24.65
C ALA A 17 0.03 16.85 -23.95
N ALA A 18 0.64 16.75 -22.77
CA ALA A 18 0.99 17.87 -21.93
C ALA A 18 2.09 18.71 -22.59
N LYS A 19 1.88 20.02 -22.65
CA LYS A 19 2.92 21.02 -22.85
C LYS A 19 4.11 20.69 -21.93
N LYS A 20 5.36 20.68 -22.45
CA LYS A 20 6.56 20.64 -21.62
C LYS A 20 6.43 21.69 -20.52
N LYS A 21 6.14 21.26 -19.29
CA LYS A 21 5.98 22.15 -18.14
C LYS A 21 7.35 22.32 -17.46
N GLN A 22 7.64 23.57 -17.08
CA GLN A 22 8.76 23.90 -16.22
C GLN A 22 8.75 23.03 -14.97
N GLN A 23 9.94 22.60 -14.52
CA GLN A 23 10.08 21.92 -13.22
C GLN A 23 9.42 22.74 -12.11
N PRO A 24 8.61 22.14 -11.26
CA PRO A 24 8.01 22.85 -10.15
C PRO A 24 9.12 23.36 -9.22
N ALA A 25 9.11 24.64 -8.93
CA ALA A 25 9.91 25.16 -7.83
C ALA A 25 9.38 24.55 -6.52
N PRO A 26 10.26 24.17 -5.57
CA PRO A 26 9.81 23.75 -4.25
C PRO A 26 8.90 24.81 -3.64
N ALA A 27 7.86 24.37 -2.92
CA ALA A 27 6.96 25.29 -2.22
C ALA A 27 7.79 26.22 -1.31
N PRO A 28 7.53 27.55 -1.30
CA PRO A 28 8.28 28.49 -0.49
C PRO A 28 8.31 28.05 0.98
N LYS A 29 9.48 28.07 1.61
CA LYS A 29 9.70 27.52 2.97
C LYS A 29 8.71 28.02 4.03
N ASN A 30 8.21 29.22 3.87
CA ASN A 30 7.29 29.87 4.82
C ASN A 30 5.81 29.75 4.43
N GLU A 31 5.47 29.15 3.29
CA GLU A 31 4.10 28.98 2.85
C GLU A 31 3.58 27.58 3.12
N LYS A 32 2.25 27.46 3.24
CA LYS A 32 1.59 26.16 3.34
C LYS A 32 1.72 25.42 1.99
N VAL A 33 1.83 24.10 2.05
CA VAL A 33 1.79 23.26 0.85
C VAL A 33 0.36 23.25 0.32
N ARG A 34 0.17 23.69 -0.93
CA ARG A 34 -1.14 23.61 -1.61
C ARG A 34 -1.38 22.15 -1.99
N ILE A 35 -2.44 21.56 -1.47
CA ILE A 35 -2.72 20.14 -1.62
C ILE A 35 -4.07 19.88 -2.28
N ALA A 36 -4.12 18.89 -3.17
CA ALA A 36 -5.34 18.30 -3.69
C ALA A 36 -5.52 16.89 -3.12
N TYR A 37 -6.71 16.57 -2.62
CA TYR A 37 -7.05 15.23 -2.14
C TYR A 37 -7.80 14.45 -3.21
N ILE A 38 -7.36 13.22 -3.48
CA ILE A 38 -7.96 12.29 -4.45
C ILE A 38 -8.38 11.03 -3.71
N GLY A 39 -9.70 10.80 -3.62
CA GLY A 39 -10.33 9.89 -2.65
C GLY A 39 -10.47 10.56 -1.29
N ILE A 40 -11.66 11.08 -0.98
CA ILE A 40 -11.90 11.90 0.23
C ILE A 40 -12.81 11.24 1.26
N GLY A 41 -13.31 10.04 0.95
CA GLY A 41 -14.10 9.23 1.88
C GLY A 41 -13.25 8.35 2.79
N ASN A 42 -13.82 7.82 3.86
CA ASN A 42 -13.21 6.82 4.75
C ASN A 42 -11.74 7.10 5.10
N ARG A 43 -10.79 6.37 4.51
CA ARG A 43 -9.36 6.56 4.75
C ARG A 43 -8.88 7.94 4.28
N GLY A 44 -9.41 8.44 3.16
CA GLY A 44 -9.11 9.78 2.68
C GLY A 44 -9.50 10.85 3.69
N GLN A 45 -10.66 10.72 4.33
CA GLN A 45 -11.07 11.62 5.40
C GLN A 45 -10.11 11.59 6.61
N GLN A 46 -9.61 10.41 6.99
CA GLN A 46 -8.61 10.30 8.07
C GLN A 46 -7.32 11.03 7.70
N ASN A 47 -6.85 10.88 6.45
CA ASN A 47 -5.68 11.59 5.98
C ASN A 47 -5.90 13.12 5.94
N ILE A 48 -7.07 13.57 5.51
CA ILE A 48 -7.47 14.98 5.56
C ILE A 48 -7.38 15.51 7.00
N ASP A 49 -7.94 14.78 7.97
CA ASP A 49 -7.92 15.16 9.37
C ASP A 49 -6.48 15.25 9.93
N GLU A 50 -5.63 14.28 9.59
CA GLU A 50 -4.23 14.26 10.05
C GLU A 50 -3.38 15.35 9.40
N PHE A 51 -3.53 15.60 8.11
CA PHE A 51 -2.86 16.72 7.44
C PHE A 51 -3.35 18.07 8.00
N ALA A 52 -4.65 18.23 8.28
CA ALA A 52 -5.18 19.45 8.86
C ALA A 52 -4.57 19.78 10.23
N LYS A 53 -4.32 18.77 11.08
CA LYS A 53 -3.67 18.94 12.40
C LYS A 53 -2.26 19.54 12.30
N THR A 54 -1.58 19.37 11.17
CA THR A 54 -0.23 19.92 10.96
C THR A 54 -0.22 21.44 10.82
N ASN A 55 -1.34 22.05 10.43
CA ASN A 55 -1.47 23.45 10.04
C ASN A 55 -0.51 23.88 8.92
N MET A 56 0.01 22.93 8.13
CA MET A 56 0.99 23.16 7.07
C MET A 56 0.40 23.03 5.66
N VAL A 57 -0.90 22.75 5.50
CA VAL A 57 -1.55 22.57 4.21
C VAL A 57 -2.56 23.66 3.90
N ASP A 58 -2.68 23.97 2.60
CA ASP A 58 -3.77 24.74 2.01
C ASP A 58 -4.52 23.85 1.03
N VAL A 59 -5.78 23.54 1.33
CA VAL A 59 -6.57 22.57 0.56
C VAL A 59 -7.27 23.29 -0.59
N VAL A 60 -6.82 23.04 -1.81
CA VAL A 60 -7.29 23.76 -2.98
C VAL A 60 -8.26 22.96 -3.86
N ALA A 61 -8.21 21.62 -3.78
CA ALA A 61 -9.12 20.76 -4.53
C ALA A 61 -9.47 19.46 -3.77
N LEU A 62 -10.69 18.97 -4.03
CA LEU A 62 -11.21 17.69 -3.56
C LEU A 62 -11.70 16.90 -4.77
N CYS A 63 -11.21 15.67 -4.94
CA CYS A 63 -11.60 14.77 -6.02
C CYS A 63 -12.09 13.45 -5.46
N ASP A 64 -13.29 13.03 -5.84
CA ASP A 64 -13.84 11.71 -5.52
C ASP A 64 -14.88 11.32 -6.58
N VAL A 65 -14.89 10.09 -6.98
CA VAL A 65 -15.83 9.58 -8.00
C VAL A 65 -17.28 9.63 -7.57
N ASP A 66 -17.54 9.75 -6.25
CA ASP A 66 -18.87 9.80 -5.66
C ASP A 66 -18.97 10.96 -4.64
N LEU A 67 -18.95 12.18 -5.13
CA LEU A 67 -19.04 13.40 -4.29
C LEU A 67 -20.39 13.52 -3.55
N GLN A 68 -21.42 12.81 -3.97
CA GLN A 68 -22.73 12.79 -3.31
C GLN A 68 -22.81 11.74 -2.20
N GLY A 69 -21.84 10.83 -2.14
CA GLY A 69 -21.77 9.78 -1.14
C GLY A 69 -21.56 10.33 0.27
N LYS A 70 -22.25 9.73 1.26
CA LYS A 70 -22.14 10.12 2.68
C LYS A 70 -20.70 10.16 3.19
N GLN A 71 -19.84 9.29 2.66
CA GLN A 71 -18.42 9.23 3.02
C GLN A 71 -17.64 10.52 2.68
N CYS A 72 -18.13 11.34 1.75
CA CYS A 72 -17.49 12.59 1.32
C CYS A 72 -17.99 13.83 2.07
N GLU A 73 -19.14 13.75 2.74
CA GLU A 73 -19.81 14.92 3.36
C GLU A 73 -18.89 15.72 4.30
N LYS A 74 -18.11 15.04 5.13
CA LYS A 74 -17.25 15.72 6.12
C LYS A 74 -16.18 16.56 5.42
N ALA A 75 -15.45 16.00 4.45
CA ALA A 75 -14.43 16.73 3.70
C ALA A 75 -15.00 17.93 2.95
N LEU A 76 -16.17 17.74 2.31
CA LEU A 76 -16.85 18.81 1.57
C LEU A 76 -17.32 19.95 2.48
N LYS A 77 -17.74 19.65 3.72
CA LYS A 77 -18.10 20.64 4.75
C LYS A 77 -16.86 21.35 5.31
N MET A 78 -15.75 20.64 5.49
CA MET A 78 -14.50 21.23 6.00
C MET A 78 -13.89 22.23 5.01
N TYR A 79 -14.01 21.96 3.71
CA TYR A 79 -13.40 22.78 2.64
C TYR A 79 -14.41 23.19 1.57
N PRO A 80 -15.38 24.05 1.92
CA PRO A 80 -16.47 24.44 1.01
C PRO A 80 -15.98 25.20 -0.22
N ASN A 81 -14.84 25.87 -0.14
CA ASN A 81 -14.25 26.66 -1.23
C ASN A 81 -13.28 25.88 -2.10
N ALA A 82 -12.89 24.63 -1.72
CA ALA A 82 -12.04 23.79 -2.54
C ALA A 82 -12.74 23.41 -3.85
N LYS A 83 -11.99 23.44 -4.97
CA LYS A 83 -12.51 23.03 -6.27
C LYS A 83 -12.85 21.54 -6.24
N ARG A 84 -13.97 21.16 -6.84
CA ARG A 84 -14.49 19.77 -6.82
C ARG A 84 -14.32 19.11 -8.17
N PHE A 85 -13.88 17.86 -8.17
CA PHE A 85 -13.73 17.02 -9.38
C PHE A 85 -14.23 15.61 -9.09
N THR A 86 -14.83 14.95 -10.09
CA THR A 86 -15.16 13.52 -10.04
C THR A 86 -14.13 12.67 -10.77
N ASP A 87 -13.36 13.28 -11.66
CA ASP A 87 -12.32 12.65 -12.47
C ASP A 87 -10.96 13.30 -12.17
N PHE A 88 -10.00 12.51 -11.68
CA PHE A 88 -8.65 13.00 -11.39
C PHE A 88 -7.90 13.47 -12.64
N ARG A 89 -8.21 12.91 -13.83
CA ARG A 89 -7.58 13.34 -15.08
C ARG A 89 -7.92 14.81 -15.36
N LYS A 90 -9.19 15.18 -15.20
CA LYS A 90 -9.63 16.59 -15.31
C LYS A 90 -9.02 17.48 -14.25
N LEU A 91 -8.88 16.99 -13.01
CA LEU A 91 -8.17 17.72 -11.95
C LEU A 91 -6.75 18.11 -12.40
N PHE A 92 -5.99 17.16 -12.96
CA PHE A 92 -4.62 17.43 -13.40
C PHE A 92 -4.58 18.33 -14.64
N ASP A 93 -5.44 18.12 -15.61
CA ASP A 93 -5.47 18.90 -16.86
C ASP A 93 -5.88 20.35 -16.63
N GLU A 94 -6.91 20.59 -15.82
CA GLU A 94 -7.54 21.90 -15.67
C GLU A 94 -6.98 22.70 -14.49
N TYR A 95 -6.39 22.04 -13.47
CA TYR A 95 -6.14 22.69 -12.18
C TYR A 95 -4.75 22.40 -11.59
N SER A 96 -3.88 21.67 -12.31
CA SER A 96 -2.56 21.27 -11.79
C SER A 96 -1.63 22.42 -11.42
N ASP A 97 -1.81 23.63 -11.97
CA ASP A 97 -1.03 24.82 -11.61
C ASP A 97 -1.40 25.40 -10.22
N LYS A 98 -2.48 24.96 -9.62
CA LYS A 98 -3.00 25.47 -8.34
C LYS A 98 -2.52 24.68 -7.11
N PHE A 99 -1.90 23.52 -7.29
CA PHE A 99 -1.40 22.71 -6.16
C PHE A 99 0.02 22.21 -6.38
N ASP A 100 0.70 21.92 -5.26
CA ASP A 100 2.08 21.44 -5.21
C ASP A 100 2.12 19.93 -4.98
N ALA A 101 1.16 19.39 -4.25
CA ALA A 101 1.11 18.01 -3.82
C ALA A 101 -0.29 17.41 -3.93
N VAL A 102 -0.32 16.08 -3.98
CA VAL A 102 -1.56 15.29 -3.86
C VAL A 102 -1.47 14.29 -2.72
N ALA A 103 -2.62 14.03 -2.08
CA ALA A 103 -2.80 12.89 -1.19
C ALA A 103 -3.82 11.95 -1.82
N VAL A 104 -3.37 10.72 -2.11
CA VAL A 104 -4.11 9.70 -2.86
C VAL A 104 -4.61 8.64 -1.91
N SER A 105 -5.93 8.47 -1.83
CA SER A 105 -6.61 7.52 -0.94
C SER A 105 -7.76 6.81 -1.67
N VAL A 106 -7.47 6.34 -2.87
CA VAL A 106 -8.39 5.61 -3.74
C VAL A 106 -8.24 4.09 -3.55
N PRO A 107 -9.02 3.22 -4.20
CA PRO A 107 -8.78 1.77 -4.20
C PRO A 107 -7.42 1.38 -4.79
N ASP A 108 -6.87 0.23 -4.34
CA ASP A 108 -5.52 -0.24 -4.70
C ASP A 108 -5.27 -0.23 -6.23
N HIS A 109 -6.27 -0.60 -7.03
CA HIS A 109 -6.16 -0.69 -8.49
C HIS A 109 -6.06 0.65 -9.21
N THR A 110 -6.34 1.76 -8.53
CA THR A 110 -6.27 3.10 -9.12
C THR A 110 -5.07 3.91 -8.62
N HIS A 111 -4.35 3.46 -7.58
CA HIS A 111 -3.17 4.15 -7.05
C HIS A 111 -2.14 4.49 -8.13
N PHE A 112 -1.77 3.49 -8.94
CA PHE A 112 -0.78 3.65 -10.01
C PHE A 112 -1.13 4.80 -10.98
N PHE A 113 -2.36 4.83 -11.48
CA PHE A 113 -2.79 5.82 -12.47
C PHE A 113 -2.74 7.24 -11.90
N VAL A 114 -3.22 7.41 -10.66
CA VAL A 114 -3.21 8.73 -10.00
C VAL A 114 -1.78 9.17 -9.67
N CYS A 115 -0.93 8.28 -9.18
CA CYS A 115 0.48 8.58 -8.90
C CYS A 115 1.23 8.98 -10.18
N MET A 116 1.05 8.23 -11.27
CA MET A 116 1.67 8.54 -12.56
C MET A 116 1.18 9.91 -13.09
N ALA A 117 -0.13 10.19 -13.04
CA ALA A 117 -0.65 11.50 -13.42
C ALA A 117 0.00 12.62 -12.60
N ALA A 118 0.09 12.45 -11.28
CA ALA A 118 0.68 13.44 -10.40
C ALA A 118 2.16 13.68 -10.72
N MET A 119 2.96 12.63 -10.85
CA MET A 119 4.39 12.75 -11.13
C MET A 119 4.66 13.34 -12.52
N LYS A 120 3.91 12.96 -13.56
CA LYS A 120 3.99 13.58 -14.90
C LYS A 120 3.66 15.08 -14.90
N HIS A 121 2.83 15.53 -13.96
CA HIS A 121 2.53 16.96 -13.76
C HIS A 121 3.49 17.63 -12.74
N GLY A 122 4.56 16.95 -12.34
CA GLY A 122 5.56 17.48 -11.43
C GLY A 122 5.02 17.72 -10.01
N LYS A 123 4.13 16.86 -9.49
CA LYS A 123 3.54 17.01 -8.16
C LYS A 123 4.14 16.04 -7.17
N HIS A 124 4.34 16.49 -5.92
CA HIS A 124 4.67 15.62 -4.81
C HIS A 124 3.49 14.70 -4.51
N VAL A 125 3.77 13.45 -4.10
CA VAL A 125 2.75 12.41 -3.95
C VAL A 125 2.83 11.75 -2.59
N TYR A 126 1.75 11.86 -1.81
CA TYR A 126 1.45 10.96 -0.70
C TYR A 126 0.41 9.95 -1.20
N CYS A 127 0.71 8.66 -1.17
CA CYS A 127 -0.20 7.61 -1.62
C CYS A 127 -0.46 6.58 -0.52
N GLU A 128 -1.72 6.20 -0.30
CA GLU A 128 -2.04 5.13 0.64
C GLU A 128 -1.44 3.79 0.19
N LYS A 129 -1.27 2.89 1.15
CA LYS A 129 -0.76 1.53 0.96
C LYS A 129 -1.90 0.55 0.58
N PRO A 130 -1.60 -0.53 -0.16
CA PRO A 130 -0.35 -0.79 -0.88
C PRO A 130 -0.19 0.13 -2.09
N LEU A 131 1.03 0.50 -2.42
CA LEU A 131 1.31 1.49 -3.48
C LEU A 131 0.81 1.07 -4.86
N ILE A 132 0.86 -0.23 -5.14
CA ILE A 132 0.65 -0.83 -6.47
C ILE A 132 -0.19 -2.09 -6.34
N ARG A 133 -0.73 -2.57 -7.47
CA ARG A 133 -1.43 -3.85 -7.60
C ARG A 133 -0.68 -4.87 -8.46
N THR A 134 0.15 -4.44 -9.40
CA THR A 134 0.97 -5.32 -10.24
C THR A 134 2.46 -5.04 -10.05
N PHE A 135 3.29 -6.05 -10.30
CA PHE A 135 4.74 -5.92 -10.20
C PHE A 135 5.28 -4.84 -11.16
N GLN A 136 4.76 -4.78 -12.39
CA GLN A 136 5.15 -3.79 -13.39
C GLN A 136 4.81 -2.37 -12.98
N GLU A 137 3.66 -2.13 -12.36
CA GLU A 137 3.31 -0.81 -11.81
C GLU A 137 4.39 -0.33 -10.82
N GLY A 138 4.94 -1.26 -10.00
CA GLY A 138 6.04 -0.97 -9.09
C GLY A 138 7.32 -0.56 -9.81
N GLU A 139 7.70 -1.30 -10.87
CA GLU A 139 8.87 -0.96 -11.68
C GLU A 139 8.76 0.45 -12.25
N ILE A 140 7.58 0.79 -12.80
CA ILE A 140 7.33 2.09 -13.42
C ILE A 140 7.36 3.22 -12.38
N LEU A 141 6.68 3.08 -11.23
CA LEU A 141 6.66 4.13 -10.20
C LEU A 141 8.02 4.33 -9.54
N ILE A 142 8.78 3.25 -9.30
CA ILE A 142 10.14 3.33 -8.77
C ILE A 142 11.06 4.06 -9.76
N GLU A 143 10.99 3.69 -11.04
CA GLU A 143 11.78 4.33 -12.09
C GLU A 143 11.39 5.81 -12.23
N MET A 144 10.10 6.13 -12.21
CA MET A 144 9.61 7.50 -12.27
C MET A 144 10.12 8.33 -11.08
N ALA A 145 10.11 7.75 -9.86
CA ALA A 145 10.64 8.41 -8.67
C ALA A 145 12.18 8.60 -8.73
N ASN A 146 12.90 7.67 -9.37
CA ASN A 146 14.35 7.80 -9.58
C ASN A 146 14.70 8.90 -10.61
N ARG A 147 13.88 9.07 -11.65
CA ARG A 147 14.07 10.14 -12.65
C ARG A 147 13.69 11.51 -12.14
N HIS A 148 12.84 11.58 -11.11
CA HIS A 148 12.33 12.81 -10.53
C HIS A 148 12.67 12.92 -9.04
N PRO A 149 13.96 12.97 -8.65
CA PRO A 149 14.40 13.03 -7.26
C PRO A 149 13.98 14.32 -6.54
N GLU A 150 13.57 15.34 -7.30
CA GLU A 150 13.00 16.59 -6.78
C GLU A 150 11.57 16.42 -6.25
N LEU A 151 10.86 15.35 -6.63
CA LEU A 151 9.52 15.08 -6.17
C LEU A 151 9.55 14.26 -4.88
N ALA A 152 8.96 14.78 -3.82
CA ALA A 152 8.71 14.01 -2.61
C ALA A 152 7.63 12.97 -2.91
N THR A 153 7.98 11.69 -2.80
CA THR A 153 7.04 10.57 -2.86
C THR A 153 6.99 9.89 -1.50
N GLN A 154 5.82 9.56 -0.99
CA GLN A 154 5.65 8.86 0.30
C GLN A 154 4.44 7.95 0.28
N VAL A 155 4.62 6.73 0.76
CA VAL A 155 3.53 5.77 0.96
C VAL A 155 2.98 5.87 2.38
N GLY A 156 1.68 5.66 2.56
CA GLY A 156 0.96 5.74 3.82
C GLY A 156 1.31 4.64 4.85
N ASN A 157 2.59 4.28 4.95
CA ASN A 157 3.14 3.38 5.97
C ASN A 157 3.56 4.19 7.20
N GLN A 158 2.59 4.66 8.00
CA GLN A 158 2.85 5.58 9.11
C GLN A 158 3.90 5.04 10.10
N GLY A 159 4.00 3.71 10.24
CA GLY A 159 5.01 3.04 11.05
C GLY A 159 6.45 3.46 10.75
N HIS A 160 6.77 3.85 9.50
CA HIS A 160 8.08 4.39 9.12
C HIS A 160 8.44 5.74 9.79
N SER A 161 7.51 6.38 10.47
CA SER A 161 7.76 7.63 11.19
C SER A 161 7.52 7.53 12.69
N GLU A 162 7.32 6.31 13.20
CA GLU A 162 7.00 6.04 14.60
C GLU A 162 8.15 5.33 15.32
N ALA A 163 7.98 5.03 16.61
CA ALA A 163 9.04 4.51 17.46
C ALA A 163 9.66 3.20 16.99
N ASN A 164 8.86 2.31 16.37
CA ASN A 164 9.34 1.04 15.82
C ASN A 164 10.41 1.20 14.74
N TYR A 165 10.28 2.20 13.88
CA TYR A 165 11.25 2.49 12.82
C TYR A 165 12.63 2.83 13.40
N PHE A 166 12.66 3.76 14.35
CA PHE A 166 13.91 4.20 14.98
C PHE A 166 14.50 3.14 15.90
N GLN A 167 13.66 2.35 16.57
CA GLN A 167 14.13 1.22 17.38
C GLN A 167 14.75 0.15 16.49
N PHE A 168 14.06 -0.29 15.44
CA PHE A 168 14.57 -1.36 14.58
C PHE A 168 15.93 -0.96 13.99
N LYS A 169 16.02 0.26 13.47
CA LYS A 169 17.26 0.82 12.94
C LYS A 169 18.37 0.82 13.98
N ALA A 170 18.14 1.39 15.15
CA ALA A 170 19.15 1.46 16.21
C ALA A 170 19.58 0.07 16.70
N TRP A 171 18.65 -0.87 16.83
CA TRP A 171 18.95 -2.23 17.24
C TRP A 171 19.69 -3.04 16.18
N GLN A 172 19.39 -2.81 14.92
CA GLN A 172 20.11 -3.46 13.82
C GLN A 172 21.53 -2.89 13.70
N GLU A 173 21.71 -1.57 13.76
CA GLU A 173 23.02 -0.90 13.72
C GLU A 173 23.92 -1.29 14.91
N ALA A 174 23.33 -1.51 16.09
CA ALA A 174 24.03 -1.97 17.29
C ALA A 174 24.28 -3.50 17.33
N GLY A 175 23.83 -4.25 16.32
CA GLY A 175 23.98 -5.69 16.27
C GLY A 175 23.10 -6.47 17.27
N ILE A 176 22.03 -5.85 17.79
CA ILE A 176 21.02 -6.52 18.61
C ILE A 176 20.12 -7.40 17.72
N ILE A 177 19.63 -6.83 16.62
CA ILE A 177 18.96 -7.58 15.55
C ILE A 177 20.04 -8.03 14.57
N LYS A 178 20.45 -9.30 14.68
CA LYS A 178 21.60 -9.84 13.96
C LYS A 178 21.31 -11.23 13.41
N ASP A 179 21.84 -11.50 12.21
CA ASP A 179 21.79 -12.79 11.53
C ASP A 179 20.37 -13.40 11.53
N VAL A 180 19.40 -12.58 11.15
CA VAL A 180 18.00 -13.00 11.06
C VAL A 180 17.83 -13.99 9.93
N THR A 181 17.35 -15.18 10.24
CA THR A 181 17.12 -16.28 9.30
C THR A 181 15.66 -16.55 9.02
N LYS A 182 14.75 -16.08 9.90
CA LYS A 182 13.32 -16.27 9.74
C LYS A 182 12.52 -15.11 10.33
N VAL A 183 11.48 -14.72 9.63
CA VAL A 183 10.45 -13.78 10.09
C VAL A 183 9.09 -14.42 9.88
N VAL A 184 8.24 -14.36 10.88
CA VAL A 184 6.83 -14.77 10.80
C VAL A 184 5.99 -13.53 10.98
N ALA A 185 5.14 -13.21 10.00
CA ALA A 185 4.16 -12.13 10.09
C ALA A 185 2.76 -12.72 10.00
N HIS A 186 1.84 -12.20 10.80
CA HIS A 186 0.50 -12.77 10.86
C HIS A 186 -0.59 -11.74 11.05
N MET A 187 -1.73 -12.00 10.40
CA MET A 187 -2.96 -11.21 10.48
C MET A 187 -4.15 -12.15 10.66
N ASN A 188 -4.43 -12.51 11.89
CA ASN A 188 -5.42 -13.54 12.24
C ASN A 188 -6.77 -12.97 12.68
N ASN A 189 -7.08 -11.72 12.34
CA ASN A 189 -8.41 -11.16 12.57
C ASN A 189 -9.40 -11.61 11.50
N ASP A 190 -10.67 -11.73 11.88
CA ASP A 190 -11.75 -11.93 10.91
C ASP A 190 -11.85 -10.74 9.95
N ARG A 191 -12.16 -11.04 8.69
CA ARG A 191 -12.20 -10.07 7.61
C ARG A 191 -13.61 -10.02 7.01
N ARG A 192 -14.19 -8.83 6.92
CA ARG A 192 -15.54 -8.62 6.41
C ARG A 192 -15.76 -9.13 4.98
N TRP A 193 -14.72 -9.13 4.17
CA TRP A 193 -14.79 -9.61 2.79
C TRP A 193 -14.70 -11.13 2.64
N HIS A 194 -14.55 -11.90 3.72
CA HIS A 194 -14.60 -13.36 3.70
C HIS A 194 -16.02 -13.94 3.68
N LYS A 195 -17.05 -13.15 3.34
CA LYS A 195 -18.45 -13.55 3.32
C LYS A 195 -18.98 -13.90 1.93
N TYR A 196 -18.09 -14.17 0.98
CA TYR A 196 -18.49 -14.51 -0.39
C TYR A 196 -18.83 -15.99 -0.54
N ASP A 197 -19.61 -16.29 -1.61
CA ASP A 197 -19.83 -17.65 -2.02
C ASP A 197 -18.57 -18.24 -2.67
N TRP A 198 -17.92 -19.14 -1.97
CA TRP A 198 -16.69 -19.78 -2.43
C TRP A 198 -16.85 -20.65 -3.68
N ASN A 199 -18.10 -21.01 -4.06
CA ASN A 199 -18.39 -21.74 -5.28
C ASN A 199 -18.61 -20.82 -6.49
N MET A 200 -18.40 -19.54 -6.36
CA MET A 200 -18.52 -18.58 -7.45
C MET A 200 -17.58 -18.95 -8.61
N THR A 201 -18.12 -19.08 -9.82
CA THR A 201 -17.42 -19.47 -11.04
C THR A 201 -17.34 -18.37 -12.10
N LYS A 202 -17.92 -17.21 -11.82
CA LYS A 202 -17.91 -16.02 -12.68
C LYS A 202 -17.96 -14.74 -11.85
N MET A 203 -17.49 -13.64 -12.41
CA MET A 203 -17.66 -12.31 -11.82
C MET A 203 -19.14 -11.95 -11.72
N PRO A 204 -19.55 -11.09 -10.76
CA PRO A 204 -20.93 -10.60 -10.64
C PRO A 204 -21.45 -10.04 -11.98
N GLU A 205 -22.72 -10.29 -12.30
CA GLU A 205 -23.34 -9.80 -13.54
C GLU A 205 -23.49 -8.29 -13.56
N GLY A 206 -23.59 -7.67 -12.40
CA GLY A 206 -23.64 -6.22 -12.21
C GLY A 206 -24.90 -5.77 -11.48
N ASP A 207 -24.76 -4.60 -10.87
CA ASP A 207 -25.83 -3.83 -10.24
C ASP A 207 -25.94 -2.46 -10.94
N PRO A 208 -27.04 -1.73 -10.78
CA PRO A 208 -27.12 -0.35 -11.24
C PRO A 208 -26.03 0.52 -10.57
N ILE A 209 -25.34 1.32 -11.40
CA ILE A 209 -24.38 2.29 -10.90
C ILE A 209 -25.14 3.34 -10.08
N PRO A 210 -24.67 3.71 -8.87
CA PRO A 210 -25.26 4.80 -8.10
C PRO A 210 -25.33 6.10 -8.89
N GLU A 211 -26.41 6.84 -8.72
CA GLU A 211 -26.59 8.14 -9.39
C GLU A 211 -25.47 9.11 -8.98
N GLY A 212 -24.88 9.80 -9.96
CA GLY A 212 -23.81 10.76 -9.75
C GLY A 212 -22.41 10.16 -9.54
N MET A 213 -22.28 8.83 -9.52
CA MET A 213 -20.98 8.16 -9.42
C MET A 213 -20.29 8.06 -10.78
N ASP A 214 -19.04 8.52 -10.87
CA ASP A 214 -18.16 8.29 -12.02
C ASP A 214 -17.50 6.90 -11.92
N TYR A 215 -18.23 5.88 -12.38
CA TYR A 215 -17.77 4.50 -12.31
C TYR A 215 -16.60 4.22 -13.26
N ASP A 216 -16.49 4.91 -14.39
CA ASP A 216 -15.36 4.74 -15.30
C ASP A 216 -14.03 5.17 -14.65
N THR A 217 -14.03 6.30 -13.96
CA THR A 217 -12.88 6.78 -13.19
C THR A 217 -12.60 5.88 -11.98
N TRP A 218 -13.63 5.38 -11.27
CA TRP A 218 -13.45 4.43 -10.17
C TRP A 218 -12.78 3.14 -10.65
N HIS A 219 -13.24 2.62 -11.78
CA HIS A 219 -12.75 1.38 -12.37
C HIS A 219 -11.29 1.51 -12.86
N GLY A 220 -10.91 2.68 -13.35
CA GLY A 220 -9.55 2.95 -13.82
C GLY A 220 -9.20 2.18 -15.10
N GLY A 221 -7.89 1.98 -15.30
CA GLY A 221 -7.34 1.33 -16.50
C GLY A 221 -7.38 -0.19 -16.50
N ILE A 222 -7.86 -0.86 -15.45
CA ILE A 222 -7.90 -2.33 -15.38
C ILE A 222 -8.96 -2.95 -16.29
N ARG A 223 -8.93 -4.28 -16.48
CA ARG A 223 -9.96 -5.00 -17.23
C ARG A 223 -11.35 -4.63 -16.72
N TYR A 224 -12.27 -4.27 -17.62
CA TYR A 224 -13.60 -3.81 -17.25
C TYR A 224 -14.45 -4.91 -16.59
N HIS A 225 -15.10 -4.53 -15.50
CA HIS A 225 -16.13 -5.30 -14.80
C HIS A 225 -17.36 -4.41 -14.60
N ASN A 226 -18.55 -4.99 -14.68
CA ASN A 226 -19.76 -4.27 -14.33
C ASN A 226 -19.72 -3.85 -12.86
N PHE A 227 -20.36 -2.72 -12.53
CA PHE A 227 -20.50 -2.30 -11.13
C PHE A 227 -21.20 -3.38 -10.31
N SER A 228 -20.72 -3.66 -9.10
CA SER A 228 -21.42 -4.54 -8.17
C SER A 228 -21.22 -4.09 -6.73
N LYS A 229 -22.29 -4.22 -5.96
CA LYS A 229 -22.28 -4.00 -4.51
C LYS A 229 -21.40 -5.00 -3.76
N LEU A 230 -21.04 -6.13 -4.38
CA LEU A 230 -20.15 -7.14 -3.79
C LEU A 230 -18.71 -6.65 -3.65
N TYR A 231 -18.27 -5.66 -4.42
CA TYR A 231 -16.94 -5.06 -4.28
C TYR A 231 -16.95 -3.55 -4.01
N HIS A 232 -18.07 -2.88 -4.21
CA HIS A 232 -18.24 -1.50 -3.80
C HIS A 232 -19.07 -1.45 -2.48
N GLN A 233 -18.71 -0.64 -1.51
CA GLN A 233 -17.71 0.44 -1.38
C GLN A 233 -16.45 0.05 -0.61
N GLY A 234 -16.02 -1.04 -0.38
CA GLY A 234 -14.81 -1.33 0.41
C GLY A 234 -14.39 -2.77 0.34
N ASP A 235 -15.25 -3.61 -0.18
CA ASP A 235 -15.00 -5.04 -0.29
C ASP A 235 -14.19 -5.38 -1.56
N TRP A 236 -13.91 -4.38 -2.42
CA TRP A 236 -13.03 -4.48 -3.58
C TRP A 236 -11.64 -5.06 -3.20
N ARG A 237 -11.17 -4.84 -1.98
CA ARG A 237 -9.86 -5.30 -1.52
C ARG A 237 -9.72 -6.82 -1.53
N SER A 238 -10.82 -7.56 -1.41
CA SER A 238 -10.81 -9.02 -1.45
C SER A 238 -10.81 -9.61 -2.86
N TRP A 239 -10.97 -8.82 -3.91
CA TRP A 239 -11.01 -9.27 -5.29
C TRP A 239 -9.65 -9.09 -5.97
N TYR A 240 -9.13 -10.15 -6.59
CA TYR A 240 -7.80 -10.12 -7.22
C TYR A 240 -7.62 -8.99 -8.25
N ASP A 241 -8.69 -8.63 -8.96
CA ASP A 241 -8.59 -7.60 -9.99
C ASP A 241 -8.63 -6.16 -9.43
N PHE A 242 -9.06 -5.98 -8.17
CA PHE A 242 -9.21 -4.65 -7.58
C PHE A 242 -8.25 -4.37 -6.42
N GLY A 243 -7.92 -5.38 -5.62
CA GLY A 243 -7.11 -5.19 -4.42
C GLY A 243 -6.05 -6.26 -4.23
N MET A 244 -5.34 -6.18 -3.11
CA MET A 244 -4.23 -7.06 -2.77
C MET A 244 -4.48 -7.92 -1.51
N GLY A 245 -5.74 -8.11 -1.14
CA GLY A 245 -6.13 -8.97 -0.03
C GLY A 245 -5.53 -8.60 1.32
N ALA A 246 -5.43 -9.59 2.20
CA ALA A 246 -4.85 -9.41 3.54
C ALA A 246 -3.35 -9.10 3.48
N LEU A 247 -2.61 -9.72 2.56
CA LEU A 247 -1.16 -9.51 2.43
C LEU A 247 -0.85 -8.06 2.06
N GLY A 248 -1.48 -7.48 1.05
CA GLY A 248 -1.26 -6.09 0.67
C GLY A 248 -1.78 -5.09 1.71
N ASP A 249 -2.95 -5.37 2.32
CA ASP A 249 -3.56 -4.47 3.30
C ASP A 249 -2.77 -4.42 4.62
N TRP A 250 -2.29 -5.55 5.12
CA TRP A 250 -1.63 -5.66 6.43
C TRP A 250 -0.13 -5.93 6.37
N GLY A 251 0.36 -6.55 5.31
CA GLY A 251 1.79 -6.81 5.15
C GLY A 251 2.63 -5.53 5.23
N ALA A 252 2.11 -4.43 4.67
CA ALA A 252 2.76 -3.12 4.74
C ALA A 252 2.91 -2.58 6.18
N HIS A 253 2.05 -2.99 7.13
CA HIS A 253 2.14 -2.59 8.53
C HIS A 253 2.99 -3.54 9.39
N LEU A 254 3.30 -4.73 8.89
CA LEU A 254 4.02 -5.75 9.63
C LEU A 254 5.45 -5.96 9.13
N LEU A 255 5.65 -5.82 7.81
CA LEU A 255 6.91 -6.17 7.15
C LEU A 255 7.71 -4.96 6.65
N ASP A 256 7.21 -3.74 6.76
CA ASP A 256 7.85 -2.53 6.25
C ASP A 256 9.28 -2.33 6.80
N THR A 257 9.43 -2.20 8.11
CA THR A 257 10.75 -2.05 8.77
C THR A 257 11.61 -3.29 8.65
N VAL A 258 10.99 -4.48 8.66
CA VAL A 258 11.70 -5.75 8.45
C VAL A 258 12.32 -5.79 7.07
N HIS A 259 11.55 -5.46 6.05
CA HIS A 259 12.01 -5.50 4.66
C HIS A 259 13.14 -4.51 4.39
N GLU A 260 12.98 -3.28 4.88
CA GLU A 260 13.98 -2.22 4.70
C GLU A 260 15.28 -2.55 5.44
N PHE A 261 15.23 -2.72 6.77
CA PHE A 261 16.44 -2.83 7.59
C PHE A 261 17.16 -4.18 7.49
N LEU A 262 16.44 -5.25 7.14
CA LEU A 262 17.09 -6.52 6.79
C LEU A 262 17.52 -6.56 5.32
N ASN A 263 17.31 -5.48 4.56
CA ASN A 263 17.70 -5.35 3.16
C ASN A 263 17.26 -6.57 2.32
N LEU A 264 15.99 -6.96 2.45
CA LEU A 264 15.50 -8.22 1.88
C LEU A 264 15.48 -8.21 0.36
N GLY A 265 15.10 -7.09 -0.28
CA GLY A 265 14.94 -7.01 -1.73
C GLY A 265 13.82 -7.89 -2.25
N LEU A 266 14.07 -8.61 -3.35
CA LEU A 266 13.10 -9.53 -3.96
C LEU A 266 13.43 -10.98 -3.61
N PRO A 267 12.41 -11.83 -3.31
CA PRO A 267 12.62 -13.24 -3.02
C PRO A 267 12.98 -14.02 -4.29
N TYR A 268 13.70 -15.13 -4.13
CA TYR A 268 13.98 -16.07 -5.23
C TYR A 268 12.99 -17.22 -5.31
N GLU A 269 12.18 -17.43 -4.26
CA GLU A 269 11.15 -18.47 -4.18
C GLU A 269 9.96 -17.94 -3.41
N ILE A 270 8.77 -18.19 -3.92
CA ILE A 270 7.49 -17.90 -3.30
C ILE A 270 6.68 -19.18 -3.26
N ASN A 271 6.32 -19.65 -2.07
CA ASN A 271 5.69 -20.93 -1.89
C ASN A 271 4.34 -20.78 -1.20
N MET A 272 3.27 -21.13 -1.90
CA MET A 272 1.94 -21.20 -1.32
C MET A 272 1.81 -22.49 -0.52
N LYS A 273 1.93 -22.40 0.81
CA LYS A 273 1.92 -23.55 1.72
C LYS A 273 0.52 -24.02 2.08
N TYR A 274 -0.43 -23.10 2.15
CA TYR A 274 -1.79 -23.40 2.58
C TYR A 274 -2.77 -22.34 2.04
N ALA A 275 -3.91 -22.80 1.53
CA ALA A 275 -5.06 -21.98 1.20
C ALA A 275 -6.35 -22.70 1.57
N LYS A 276 -7.24 -22.01 2.29
CA LYS A 276 -8.59 -22.48 2.56
C LYS A 276 -9.57 -21.70 1.70
N ASN A 277 -10.47 -22.41 1.04
CA ASN A 277 -11.47 -21.81 0.16
C ASN A 277 -10.82 -20.99 -0.99
N HIS A 278 -9.84 -21.59 -1.69
CA HIS A 278 -9.23 -20.99 -2.87
C HIS A 278 -10.26 -20.78 -3.97
N ASN A 279 -10.22 -19.60 -4.62
CA ASN A 279 -11.08 -19.20 -5.72
C ASN A 279 -10.27 -18.38 -6.75
N GLU A 280 -10.72 -18.32 -8.00
CA GLU A 280 -10.03 -17.60 -9.07
C GLU A 280 -10.28 -16.08 -9.06
N PHE A 281 -11.33 -15.61 -8.37
CA PHE A 281 -11.79 -14.22 -8.42
C PHE A 281 -11.42 -13.43 -7.17
N PHE A 282 -11.39 -14.07 -6.01
CA PHE A 282 -11.16 -13.41 -4.73
C PHE A 282 -10.24 -14.24 -3.81
N TYR A 283 -9.67 -13.57 -2.84
CA TYR A 283 -8.68 -14.10 -1.93
C TYR A 283 -9.24 -15.22 -1.03
N PRO A 284 -8.44 -16.23 -0.69
CA PRO A 284 -8.87 -17.33 0.17
C PRO A 284 -9.24 -16.84 1.57
N PHE A 285 -10.03 -17.63 2.28
CA PHE A 285 -10.43 -17.35 3.67
C PHE A 285 -9.22 -17.26 4.60
N SER A 286 -8.27 -18.16 4.42
CA SER A 286 -7.00 -18.17 5.14
C SER A 286 -5.89 -18.69 4.25
N SER A 287 -4.67 -18.19 4.47
CA SER A 287 -3.52 -18.57 3.66
C SER A 287 -2.20 -18.51 4.43
N THR A 288 -1.24 -19.34 3.97
CA THR A 288 0.16 -19.28 4.40
C THR A 288 1.06 -19.20 3.18
N ILE A 289 1.87 -18.15 3.11
CA ILE A 289 2.81 -17.91 2.01
C ILE A 289 4.21 -17.79 2.59
N GLU A 290 5.16 -18.54 2.05
CA GLU A 290 6.58 -18.49 2.39
C GLU A 290 7.34 -17.77 1.26
N PHE A 291 8.12 -16.76 1.62
CA PHE A 291 9.03 -16.04 0.75
C PHE A 291 10.46 -16.36 1.18
N ARG A 292 11.32 -16.79 0.25
CA ARG A 292 12.73 -17.06 0.53
C ARG A 292 13.61 -16.02 -0.12
N PHE A 293 14.44 -15.40 0.72
CA PHE A 293 15.40 -14.38 0.30
C PHE A 293 16.83 -14.92 0.42
N GLY A 294 17.64 -14.64 -0.58
CA GLY A 294 19.05 -15.01 -0.60
C GLY A 294 19.90 -14.32 0.47
N ALA A 295 21.16 -14.67 0.55
CA ALA A 295 22.13 -13.94 1.37
C ALA A 295 22.29 -12.49 0.87
N ARG A 296 22.46 -11.54 1.79
CA ARG A 296 22.53 -10.09 1.52
C ARG A 296 23.79 -9.52 2.20
N GLY A 297 24.87 -9.35 1.43
CA GLY A 297 26.16 -8.97 2.02
C GLY A 297 26.58 -9.97 3.11
N ASN A 298 26.74 -9.48 4.34
CA ASN A 298 27.07 -10.31 5.50
C ASN A 298 25.85 -10.93 6.22
N MET A 299 24.63 -10.65 5.76
CA MET A 299 23.42 -11.21 6.34
C MET A 299 23.09 -12.55 5.70
N PRO A 300 22.68 -13.58 6.52
CA PRO A 300 22.32 -14.90 6.03
C PRO A 300 21.06 -14.88 5.17
N PRO A 301 20.75 -15.97 4.41
CA PRO A 301 19.44 -16.17 3.82
C PRO A 301 18.34 -16.03 4.88
N CYS A 302 17.16 -15.52 4.47
CA CYS A 302 16.06 -15.28 5.37
C CYS A 302 14.74 -15.75 4.77
N ASP A 303 13.96 -16.50 5.51
CA ASP A 303 12.61 -16.90 5.14
C ASP A 303 11.60 -15.96 5.83
N VAL A 304 10.66 -15.40 5.05
CA VAL A 304 9.53 -14.63 5.57
C VAL A 304 8.26 -15.42 5.34
N ILE A 305 7.54 -15.73 6.43
CA ILE A 305 6.34 -16.53 6.36
C ILE A 305 5.15 -15.67 6.79
N TRP A 306 4.20 -15.54 5.88
CA TRP A 306 2.95 -14.83 6.09
C TRP A 306 1.83 -15.80 6.46
N TYR A 307 1.08 -15.47 7.50
CA TYR A 307 -0.14 -16.17 7.92
C TYR A 307 -1.31 -15.21 7.95
N ASP A 308 -2.43 -15.59 7.35
CA ASP A 308 -3.69 -14.88 7.53
C ASP A 308 -4.88 -15.83 7.75
N GLY A 309 -5.96 -15.25 8.29
CA GLY A 309 -7.18 -15.97 8.64
C GLY A 309 -7.24 -16.40 10.11
N VAL A 310 -8.46 -16.38 10.68
CA VAL A 310 -8.68 -16.63 12.12
C VAL A 310 -8.33 -18.07 12.56
N ASP A 311 -8.39 -19.01 11.65
CA ASP A 311 -8.14 -20.43 11.87
C ASP A 311 -6.74 -20.89 11.42
N ASN A 312 -5.90 -19.98 10.95
CA ASN A 312 -4.57 -20.27 10.42
C ASN A 312 -3.49 -19.50 11.20
N GLN A 313 -3.35 -19.83 12.47
CA GLN A 313 -2.37 -19.18 13.35
C GLN A 313 -0.96 -19.74 13.13
N PRO A 314 0.09 -18.91 13.23
CA PRO A 314 1.46 -19.37 13.17
C PRO A 314 1.83 -20.17 14.44
N PRO A 315 2.85 -21.05 14.36
CA PRO A 315 3.47 -21.60 15.56
C PRO A 315 4.13 -20.45 16.35
N LEU A 316 3.85 -20.39 17.65
CA LEU A 316 4.36 -19.36 18.53
C LEU A 316 5.61 -19.86 19.26
N PRO A 317 6.68 -19.05 19.40
CA PRO A 317 7.85 -19.41 20.18
C PRO A 317 7.58 -19.35 21.69
N GLU A 318 8.48 -19.95 22.45
CA GLU A 318 8.50 -19.83 23.90
C GLU A 318 8.53 -18.37 24.35
N GLY A 319 7.79 -18.05 25.38
CA GLY A 319 7.69 -16.71 25.95
C GLY A 319 6.83 -15.72 25.15
N TYR A 320 6.21 -16.15 24.05
CA TYR A 320 5.37 -15.23 23.25
C TYR A 320 4.23 -14.61 24.06
N GLY A 321 3.56 -15.41 24.91
CA GLY A 321 2.46 -14.96 25.77
C GLY A 321 2.89 -14.14 26.99
N GLU A 322 4.18 -14.10 27.31
CA GLU A 322 4.75 -13.36 28.45
C GLU A 322 5.04 -11.89 28.11
N SER A 323 5.03 -11.55 26.83
CA SER A 323 5.29 -10.20 26.33
C SER A 323 4.25 -9.21 26.83
N LYS A 324 4.72 -8.03 27.28
CA LYS A 324 3.89 -6.91 27.70
C LYS A 324 3.34 -6.08 26.53
N LEU A 325 3.80 -6.34 25.31
CA LEU A 325 3.27 -5.68 24.14
C LEU A 325 1.78 -5.94 24.03
N ALA A 326 1.01 -4.89 24.07
CA ALA A 326 -0.37 -4.94 23.60
C ALA A 326 -0.34 -5.51 22.18
N ASP A 327 -1.08 -6.59 21.96
CA ASP A 327 -1.10 -7.30 20.68
C ASP A 327 -1.81 -6.50 19.59
N GLY A 328 -1.28 -5.32 19.26
CA GLY A 328 -1.75 -4.51 18.17
C GLY A 328 -3.06 -3.75 18.43
N ILE A 329 -3.26 -2.68 17.69
CA ILE A 329 -4.52 -1.94 17.68
C ILE A 329 -5.48 -2.72 16.78
N PRO A 330 -6.67 -3.14 17.26
CA PRO A 330 -7.67 -3.74 16.40
C PRO A 330 -8.00 -2.77 15.28
N ALA A 331 -7.90 -3.20 14.04
CA ALA A 331 -8.35 -2.37 12.93
C ALA A 331 -9.85 -2.10 13.10
N SER A 332 -10.25 -0.84 13.09
CA SER A 332 -11.64 -0.45 13.16
C SER A 332 -12.46 -1.12 12.05
N GLY A 333 -13.65 -1.64 12.37
CA GLY A 333 -14.56 -2.26 11.41
C GLY A 333 -14.33 -3.74 11.13
N GLN A 334 -13.64 -4.45 11.99
CA GLN A 334 -13.43 -5.90 11.88
C GLN A 334 -14.48 -6.66 12.68
N GLY A 335 -14.91 -7.83 12.15
CA GLY A 335 -15.95 -8.66 12.72
C GLY A 335 -15.64 -9.26 14.09
N GLU A 336 -16.58 -10.05 14.62
CA GLU A 336 -16.44 -10.71 15.91
C GLU A 336 -15.25 -11.68 15.94
N TYR A 337 -14.53 -11.70 17.05
CA TYR A 337 -13.35 -12.52 17.25
C TYR A 337 -13.69 -13.84 17.95
N THR A 338 -13.04 -14.91 17.52
CA THR A 338 -13.10 -16.20 18.23
C THR A 338 -12.26 -16.18 19.52
N LYS A 339 -12.49 -17.16 20.41
CA LYS A 339 -11.86 -17.23 21.74
C LYS A 339 -10.31 -17.26 21.75
N LEU A 340 -9.67 -17.60 20.62
CA LEU A 340 -8.21 -17.62 20.45
C LEU A 340 -7.79 -16.44 19.56
N LYS A 341 -7.82 -15.25 20.12
CA LYS A 341 -7.51 -14.04 19.40
C LYS A 341 -6.01 -13.78 19.40
N LEU A 342 -5.39 -13.98 18.25
CA LEU A 342 -4.03 -13.51 17.99
C LEU A 342 -4.10 -12.20 17.22
N ASN A 343 -3.70 -11.09 17.87
CA ASN A 343 -3.69 -9.78 17.21
C ASN A 343 -2.58 -9.71 16.14
N PRO A 344 -2.71 -8.87 15.11
CA PRO A 344 -1.71 -8.76 14.05
C PRO A 344 -0.33 -8.47 14.60
N GLY A 345 0.66 -9.26 14.18
CA GLY A 345 2.00 -9.17 14.72
C GLY A 345 3.06 -9.84 13.87
N LYS A 346 4.29 -9.78 14.37
CA LYS A 346 5.45 -10.40 13.76
C LYS A 346 6.38 -11.00 14.80
N ILE A 347 7.10 -12.04 14.39
CA ILE A 347 8.15 -12.69 15.16
C ILE A 347 9.42 -12.68 14.31
N ILE A 348 10.52 -12.23 14.85
CA ILE A 348 11.81 -12.14 14.16
C ILE A 348 12.79 -13.03 14.89
N TYR A 349 13.35 -14.02 14.19
CA TYR A 349 14.31 -14.98 14.73
C TYR A 349 15.73 -14.58 14.31
N GLY A 350 16.46 -13.97 15.22
CA GLY A 350 17.89 -13.68 15.06
C GLY A 350 18.74 -14.83 15.55
N ARG A 351 20.08 -14.66 15.50
CA ARG A 351 21.04 -15.67 15.96
C ARG A 351 20.85 -16.03 17.45
N ASP A 352 20.82 -15.02 18.30
CA ASP A 352 20.88 -15.16 19.74
C ASP A 352 19.58 -14.73 20.44
N LEU A 353 18.76 -13.96 19.75
CA LEU A 353 17.55 -13.32 20.28
C LEU A 353 16.37 -13.53 19.35
N THR A 354 15.20 -13.68 19.96
CA THR A 354 13.91 -13.67 19.28
C THR A 354 13.14 -12.42 19.68
N PHE A 355 12.48 -11.78 18.70
CA PHE A 355 11.76 -10.55 18.93
C PHE A 355 10.28 -10.73 18.57
N LYS A 356 9.40 -10.22 19.43
CA LYS A 356 7.98 -10.07 19.15
C LYS A 356 7.70 -8.60 18.81
N GLY A 357 6.89 -8.34 17.78
CA GLY A 357 6.38 -7.02 17.43
C GLY A 357 4.90 -7.10 17.09
N ALA A 358 4.16 -6.06 17.44
CA ALA A 358 2.80 -5.88 16.95
C ALA A 358 2.82 -5.12 15.61
N SER A 359 1.68 -4.59 15.18
CA SER A 359 1.53 -3.86 13.92
C SER A 359 1.82 -2.36 14.05
N HIS A 360 1.85 -1.66 12.92
CA HIS A 360 2.03 -0.21 12.84
C HIS A 360 3.30 0.27 13.55
N GLY A 361 3.22 1.30 14.39
CA GLY A 361 4.35 1.89 15.11
C GLY A 361 4.79 1.15 16.38
N SER A 362 4.26 -0.04 16.63
CA SER A 362 4.60 -0.84 17.81
C SER A 362 6.07 -1.29 17.80
N THR A 363 6.78 -0.99 18.87
CA THR A 363 8.18 -1.39 19.06
C THR A 363 8.32 -2.91 19.25
N LEU A 364 9.53 -3.41 19.09
CA LEU A 364 9.86 -4.83 19.34
C LEU A 364 10.14 -5.06 20.82
N GLU A 365 9.79 -6.23 21.30
CA GLU A 365 10.23 -6.81 22.58
C GLU A 365 11.08 -8.06 22.34
N ILE A 366 12.07 -8.25 23.19
CA ILE A 366 12.87 -9.49 23.23
C ILE A 366 12.07 -10.53 24.01
N ILE A 367 11.99 -11.73 23.49
CA ILE A 367 11.34 -12.89 24.14
C ILE A 367 12.29 -14.10 24.16
N PRO A 368 12.19 -15.02 25.16
CA PRO A 368 11.36 -14.91 26.37
C PRO A 368 11.82 -13.80 27.33
N ALA A 369 11.05 -13.53 28.39
CA ALA A 369 11.34 -12.48 29.37
C ALA A 369 12.71 -12.58 30.04
N GLU A 370 13.23 -13.79 30.21
CA GLU A 370 14.58 -14.02 30.73
C GLU A 370 15.65 -13.42 29.82
N LYS A 371 15.52 -13.61 28.51
CA LYS A 371 16.43 -13.00 27.51
C LYS A 371 16.31 -11.48 27.47
N ALA A 372 15.11 -10.93 27.62
CA ALA A 372 14.92 -9.49 27.75
C ALA A 372 15.67 -8.93 28.96
N LYS A 373 15.61 -9.63 30.11
CA LYS A 373 16.31 -9.26 31.34
C LYS A 373 17.84 -9.31 31.18
N GLU A 374 18.39 -10.31 30.49
CA GLU A 374 19.82 -10.39 30.17
C GLU A 374 20.32 -9.21 29.35
N MET A 375 19.43 -8.58 28.60
CA MET A 375 19.72 -7.43 27.74
C MET A 375 19.48 -6.07 28.39
N GLU A 376 18.98 -6.03 29.63
CA GLU A 376 18.83 -4.78 30.40
C GLU A 376 20.18 -4.06 30.51
N GLY A 377 20.17 -2.76 30.20
CA GLY A 377 21.37 -1.91 30.19
C GLY A 377 22.33 -2.11 29.00
N LYS A 378 22.06 -3.07 28.11
CA LYS A 378 22.89 -3.32 26.91
C LYS A 378 22.23 -2.78 25.64
N LEU A 379 20.97 -2.38 25.70
CA LEU A 379 20.24 -1.88 24.54
C LEU A 379 20.64 -0.43 24.24
N PRO A 380 20.78 -0.07 22.94
CA PRO A 380 21.12 1.29 22.56
C PRO A 380 19.96 2.26 22.85
N GLN A 381 20.30 3.53 23.04
CA GLN A 381 19.29 4.57 23.10
C GLN A 381 18.59 4.71 21.75
N VAL A 382 17.26 4.67 21.76
CA VAL A 382 16.45 4.84 20.55
C VAL A 382 16.18 6.31 20.30
N PRO A 383 16.55 6.87 19.15
CA PRO A 383 16.25 8.25 18.79
C PRO A 383 14.73 8.50 18.70
N LYS A 384 14.30 9.68 19.05
CA LYS A 384 12.91 10.11 18.82
C LYS A 384 12.71 10.48 17.36
N SER A 385 11.51 10.23 16.84
CA SER A 385 11.12 10.71 15.52
C SER A 385 11.18 12.23 15.45
N PRO A 386 11.87 12.84 14.47
CA PRO A 386 11.91 14.30 14.33
C PRO A 386 10.58 14.90 13.85
N SER A 387 9.73 14.12 13.21
CA SER A 387 8.44 14.52 12.68
C SER A 387 7.52 13.32 12.53
N ASN A 388 6.21 13.50 12.71
CA ASN A 388 5.25 12.46 12.35
C ASN A 388 5.20 12.28 10.83
N HIS A 389 4.51 11.25 10.37
CA HIS A 389 4.51 10.85 8.97
C HIS A 389 3.97 11.93 8.01
N TYR A 390 2.95 12.67 8.42
CA TYR A 390 2.35 13.73 7.61
C TYR A 390 3.23 14.98 7.57
N VAL A 391 3.80 15.39 8.71
CA VAL A 391 4.77 16.48 8.78
C VAL A 391 6.03 16.15 7.98
N ASN A 392 6.52 14.91 8.04
CA ASN A 392 7.65 14.46 7.23
C ASN A 392 7.41 14.66 5.73
N PHE A 393 6.23 14.26 5.22
CA PHE A 393 5.87 14.49 3.81
C PHE A 393 5.87 15.98 3.46
N LEU A 394 5.22 16.80 4.27
CA LEU A 394 5.11 18.24 4.00
C LEU A 394 6.47 18.97 4.07
N ARG A 395 7.35 18.56 4.99
CA ARG A 395 8.73 19.06 5.04
C ARG A 395 9.55 18.58 3.83
N ALA A 396 9.32 17.35 3.38
CA ALA A 396 9.96 16.86 2.16
C ALA A 396 9.50 17.63 0.92
N CYS A 397 8.23 18.01 0.80
CA CYS A 397 7.74 18.90 -0.27
C CYS A 397 8.45 20.26 -0.28
N LYS A 398 8.95 20.71 0.87
CA LYS A 398 9.72 21.96 1.03
C LYS A 398 11.24 21.78 0.92
N GLY A 399 11.71 20.55 0.73
CA GLY A 399 13.13 20.21 0.71
C GLY A 399 13.83 20.27 2.07
N GLU A 400 13.08 20.26 3.18
CA GLU A 400 13.59 20.33 4.56
C GLU A 400 13.94 18.94 5.14
N GLU A 401 13.24 17.91 4.70
CA GLU A 401 13.48 16.51 5.07
C GLU A 401 13.41 15.60 3.83
N LYS A 402 13.89 14.37 3.95
CA LYS A 402 13.58 13.28 3.01
C LYS A 402 12.40 12.48 3.55
N THR A 403 11.56 11.97 2.67
CA THR A 403 10.49 11.06 3.04
C THR A 403 11.05 9.75 3.58
N ARG A 404 10.40 9.17 4.60
CA ARG A 404 10.87 7.91 5.22
C ARG A 404 10.33 6.67 4.54
N SER A 405 9.22 6.79 3.82
CA SER A 405 8.64 5.70 3.04
C SER A 405 8.50 6.09 1.57
N PRO A 406 9.62 6.44 0.87
CA PRO A 406 9.57 6.82 -0.54
C PRO A 406 9.18 5.63 -1.41
N PHE A 407 8.77 5.91 -2.65
CA PHE A 407 8.37 4.86 -3.59
C PHE A 407 9.47 3.84 -3.87
N GLN A 408 10.75 4.25 -3.80
CA GLN A 408 11.90 3.37 -3.97
C GLN A 408 12.01 2.29 -2.87
N ILE A 409 11.53 2.56 -1.67
CA ILE A 409 11.54 1.60 -0.55
C ILE A 409 10.23 0.83 -0.50
N ALA A 410 9.12 1.54 -0.35
CA ALA A 410 7.81 0.92 -0.21
C ALA A 410 7.35 0.18 -1.49
N GLY A 411 7.78 0.63 -2.66
CA GLY A 411 7.48 -0.02 -3.93
C GLY A 411 8.07 -1.42 -4.02
N VAL A 412 9.33 -1.64 -3.58
CA VAL A 412 9.96 -2.96 -3.59
C VAL A 412 9.23 -3.93 -2.64
N LEU A 413 8.83 -3.47 -1.46
CA LEU A 413 8.00 -4.29 -0.56
C LEU A 413 6.65 -4.64 -1.21
N CYS A 414 6.00 -3.69 -1.88
CA CYS A 414 4.76 -3.97 -2.59
C CYS A 414 4.96 -4.95 -3.76
N GLN A 415 6.12 -4.92 -4.43
CA GLN A 415 6.47 -5.94 -5.43
C GLN A 415 6.57 -7.34 -4.83
N VAL A 416 7.12 -7.49 -3.61
CA VAL A 416 7.10 -8.77 -2.88
C VAL A 416 5.66 -9.24 -2.66
N PHE A 417 4.75 -8.34 -2.29
CA PHE A 417 3.34 -8.69 -2.15
C PHE A 417 2.70 -9.09 -3.48
N CYS A 418 3.04 -8.43 -4.58
CA CYS A 418 2.57 -8.84 -5.92
C CYS A 418 2.99 -10.28 -6.25
N LEU A 419 4.24 -10.66 -5.97
CA LEU A 419 4.72 -12.03 -6.17
C LEU A 419 3.95 -13.03 -5.29
N GLY A 420 3.67 -12.67 -4.03
CA GLY A 420 2.85 -13.46 -3.11
C GLY A 420 1.41 -13.63 -3.60
N VAL A 421 0.80 -12.56 -4.10
CA VAL A 421 -0.56 -12.58 -4.67
C VAL A 421 -0.63 -13.50 -5.90
N ILE A 422 0.40 -13.48 -6.76
CA ILE A 422 0.46 -14.37 -7.93
C ILE A 422 0.53 -15.83 -7.48
N ALA A 423 1.42 -16.16 -6.51
CA ALA A 423 1.52 -17.51 -5.96
C ALA A 423 0.22 -17.96 -5.29
N GLN A 424 -0.46 -17.06 -4.59
CA GLN A 424 -1.74 -17.30 -3.93
C GLN A 424 -2.87 -17.55 -4.93
N ARG A 425 -2.96 -16.74 -5.99
CA ARG A 425 -3.97 -16.91 -7.06
C ARG A 425 -3.78 -18.21 -7.84
N LEU A 426 -2.53 -18.60 -8.09
CA LEU A 426 -2.19 -19.84 -8.78
C LEU A 426 -2.15 -21.06 -7.84
N ASN A 427 -2.21 -20.84 -6.55
CA ASN A 427 -2.08 -21.85 -5.49
C ASN A 427 -0.88 -22.80 -5.73
N THR A 428 0.31 -22.23 -5.96
CA THR A 428 1.49 -23.00 -6.37
C THR A 428 2.79 -22.41 -5.83
N GLN A 429 3.87 -23.19 -5.96
CA GLN A 429 5.24 -22.75 -5.73
C GLN A 429 5.81 -22.13 -6.99
N LEU A 430 6.41 -20.94 -6.85
CA LEU A 430 7.03 -20.17 -7.92
C LEU A 430 8.50 -19.88 -7.60
N PHE A 431 9.36 -20.05 -8.60
CA PHE A 431 10.76 -19.64 -8.55
C PHE A 431 10.95 -18.36 -9.36
N PHE A 432 11.53 -17.35 -8.75
CA PHE A 432 11.69 -16.04 -9.32
C PHE A 432 13.18 -15.67 -9.41
N ASP A 433 13.63 -15.20 -10.56
CA ASP A 433 14.98 -14.62 -10.70
C ASP A 433 14.92 -13.10 -10.43
N PRO A 434 15.45 -12.60 -9.29
CA PRO A 434 15.43 -11.18 -8.97
C PRO A 434 16.19 -10.28 -9.96
N ARG A 435 17.13 -10.85 -10.76
CA ARG A 435 17.93 -10.09 -11.73
C ARG A 435 17.17 -9.86 -13.02
N THR A 436 16.53 -10.91 -13.53
CA THR A 436 15.73 -10.84 -14.77
C THR A 436 14.29 -10.41 -14.49
N LYS A 437 13.88 -10.43 -13.22
CA LYS A 437 12.53 -10.11 -12.75
C LYS A 437 11.46 -10.97 -13.43
N LYS A 438 11.76 -12.29 -13.53
CA LYS A 438 10.87 -13.28 -14.17
C LYS A 438 10.78 -14.54 -13.33
N PHE A 439 9.62 -15.17 -13.39
CA PHE A 439 9.47 -16.54 -12.91
C PHE A 439 10.15 -17.51 -13.89
N THR A 440 10.88 -18.48 -13.34
CA THR A 440 11.66 -19.44 -14.13
C THR A 440 10.93 -20.75 -14.37
N ASN A 441 9.87 -21.02 -13.62
CA ASN A 441 9.11 -22.27 -13.68
C ASN A 441 7.65 -22.13 -14.12
N ASN A 442 7.19 -20.91 -14.49
CA ASN A 442 5.78 -20.70 -14.84
C ASN A 442 5.59 -19.47 -15.75
N GLU A 443 5.36 -19.71 -17.04
CA GLU A 443 5.15 -18.64 -18.03
C GLU A 443 3.83 -17.89 -17.83
N PHE A 444 2.79 -18.55 -17.33
CA PHE A 444 1.53 -17.87 -17.03
C PHE A 444 1.70 -16.89 -15.86
N ALA A 445 2.49 -17.25 -14.85
CA ALA A 445 2.85 -16.33 -13.76
C ALA A 445 3.61 -15.10 -14.28
N ASN A 446 4.45 -15.23 -15.32
CA ASN A 446 5.13 -14.10 -15.95
C ASN A 446 4.15 -13.11 -16.59
N ALA A 447 3.09 -13.58 -17.23
CA ALA A 447 2.05 -12.70 -17.75
C ALA A 447 1.33 -11.92 -16.63
N MET A 448 1.23 -12.50 -15.44
CA MET A 448 0.60 -11.85 -14.29
C MET A 448 1.45 -10.74 -13.66
N LEU A 449 2.76 -10.68 -13.91
CA LEU A 449 3.63 -9.60 -13.41
C LEU A 449 3.17 -8.23 -13.92
N SER A 450 2.72 -8.16 -15.16
CA SER A 450 2.15 -6.93 -15.73
C SER A 450 0.63 -6.83 -15.57
N GLY A 451 -0.03 -7.95 -15.28
CA GLY A 451 -1.48 -8.05 -15.35
C GLY A 451 -2.02 -8.02 -16.79
N MET A 452 -3.31 -7.81 -16.91
CA MET A 452 -3.96 -7.63 -18.23
C MET A 452 -3.58 -6.27 -18.82
N PRO A 453 -3.50 -6.15 -20.15
CA PRO A 453 -3.29 -4.86 -20.80
C PRO A 453 -4.33 -3.82 -20.33
N PRO A 454 -3.92 -2.56 -20.18
CA PRO A 454 -4.83 -1.51 -19.76
C PRO A 454 -5.97 -1.31 -20.77
N ARG A 455 -7.11 -0.83 -20.30
CA ARG A 455 -8.20 -0.42 -21.18
C ARG A 455 -7.74 0.69 -22.13
N ARG A 456 -8.36 0.73 -23.31
CA ARG A 456 -8.10 1.77 -24.30
C ARG A 456 -8.20 3.17 -23.68
N GLY A 457 -7.17 3.99 -23.91
CA GLY A 457 -7.07 5.35 -23.39
C GLY A 457 -6.37 5.45 -22.02
N TRP A 458 -5.92 4.32 -21.45
CA TRP A 458 -5.15 4.30 -20.20
C TRP A 458 -3.68 3.86 -20.40
N GLU A 459 -3.26 3.59 -21.63
CA GLU A 459 -1.92 3.11 -21.99
C GLU A 459 -0.83 4.16 -21.68
N GLU A 460 -1.16 5.44 -21.79
CA GLU A 460 -0.23 6.55 -21.55
C GLU A 460 0.31 6.61 -20.11
N PHE A 461 -0.43 6.04 -19.15
CA PHE A 461 0.06 5.98 -17.76
C PHE A 461 1.25 5.03 -17.60
N TYR A 462 1.41 4.04 -18.48
CA TYR A 462 2.52 3.08 -18.45
C TYR A 462 3.78 3.58 -19.17
N LYS A 463 3.75 4.73 -19.81
CA LYS A 463 4.91 5.33 -20.46
C LYS A 463 5.68 6.19 -19.47
N ILE A 464 7.00 6.02 -19.45
CA ILE A 464 7.95 6.87 -18.72
C ILE A 464 8.60 7.75 -19.77
N ASP A 465 8.19 8.99 -19.87
CA ASP A 465 8.75 9.97 -20.81
C ASP A 465 9.95 10.68 -20.19
#